data_8159063efac3a4d5a88ba5fd87dd2b93
#
_entry.id   8159063efac3a4d5a88ba5fd87dd2b93
#
_cell.length_a   1.000
_cell.length_b   1.000
_cell.length_c   1.000
_cell.angle_alpha   90.00
_cell.angle_beta   90.00
_cell.angle_gamma   90.00
#
_symmetry.space_group_name_H-M   'P 1'
#
loop_
_entity.id
_entity.type
_entity.pdbx_description
1 polymer ?
#
loop_
_entity_poly.entity_id
_entity_poly.type
_entity_poly.pdbx_seq_one_letter_code
_entity_poly.pdbx_strand_id
1 'polypeptide(L)'
;MVRNAERRTLLADAAVRVLAQQGSRGLTHRAIDAEAKAPRGTASNYFASRDEIIDAILLRISERLQPDPDIHADLAQRPPGVELFNEYLRDIVHRLTDNRDAAIALFELRLEATRRPRVAEALTTWRRAGLQADI
;
A
#
# COMPACT_ATOMS: atom_id res chain seq x y z
N MET A 1 8.54 20.16 -9.65
CA MET A 1 8.63 18.69 -9.89
C MET A 1 8.72 17.92 -8.59
N VAL A 2 9.73 18.13 -7.74
CA VAL A 2 9.84 17.51 -6.41
C VAL A 2 8.60 17.82 -5.56
N ARG A 3 8.14 19.06 -5.57
CA ARG A 3 6.98 19.54 -4.85
C ARG A 3 5.67 18.80 -5.21
N ASN A 4 5.48 18.48 -6.49
CA ASN A 4 4.32 17.74 -6.96
C ASN A 4 4.38 16.26 -6.56
N ALA A 5 5.56 15.66 -6.58
CA ALA A 5 5.78 14.28 -6.15
C ALA A 5 5.53 14.12 -4.65
N GLU A 6 6.00 15.05 -3.83
CA GLU A 6 5.75 15.06 -2.39
C GLU A 6 4.27 15.22 -2.07
N ARG A 7 3.59 16.12 -2.76
CA ARG A 7 2.15 16.35 -2.58
C ARG A 7 1.34 15.14 -3.01
N ARG A 8 1.70 14.52 -4.12
CA ARG A 8 1.09 13.27 -4.57
C ARG A 8 1.24 12.16 -3.53
N THR A 9 2.42 12.02 -2.94
CA THR A 9 2.68 11.06 -1.87
C THR A 9 1.84 11.35 -0.63
N LEU A 10 1.72 12.60 -0.22
CA LEU A 10 0.86 12.98 0.92
C LEU A 10 -0.60 12.63 0.67
N LEU A 11 -1.09 12.85 -0.55
CA LEU A 11 -2.46 12.49 -0.93
C LEU A 11 -2.64 10.97 -1.00
N ALA A 12 -1.66 10.24 -1.50
CA ALA A 12 -1.69 8.78 -1.51
C ALA A 12 -1.70 8.21 -0.09
N ASP A 13 -0.91 8.75 0.81
CA ASP A 13 -0.91 8.35 2.23
C ASP A 13 -2.26 8.67 2.90
N ALA A 14 -2.85 9.81 2.58
CA ALA A 14 -4.19 10.14 3.03
C ALA A 14 -5.23 9.13 2.50
N ALA A 15 -5.11 8.73 1.25
CA ALA A 15 -5.98 7.72 0.65
C ALA A 15 -5.85 6.36 1.36
N VAL A 16 -4.64 5.96 1.72
CA VAL A 16 -4.40 4.74 2.52
C VAL A 16 -5.13 4.83 3.85
N ARG A 17 -5.03 5.95 4.56
CA ARG A 17 -5.71 6.15 5.84
C ARG A 17 -7.24 6.15 5.70
N VAL A 18 -7.77 6.82 4.69
CA VAL A 18 -9.22 6.83 4.42
C VAL A 18 -9.71 5.41 4.16
N LEU A 19 -9.03 4.66 3.31
CA LEU A 19 -9.39 3.28 3.01
C LEU A 19 -9.35 2.39 4.27
N ALA A 20 -8.31 2.55 5.08
CA ALA A 20 -8.16 1.79 6.33
C ALA A 20 -9.23 2.11 7.37
N GLN A 21 -9.64 3.38 7.48
CA GLN A 21 -10.58 3.85 8.50
C GLN A 21 -12.04 3.73 8.08
N GLN A 22 -12.33 3.98 6.81
CA GLN A 22 -13.70 4.10 6.30
C GLN A 22 -14.09 3.00 5.31
N GLY A 23 -13.13 2.16 4.92
CA GLY A 23 -13.37 1.12 3.93
C GLY A 23 -13.52 1.65 2.52
N SER A 24 -13.83 0.73 1.60
CA SER A 24 -13.92 1.00 0.18
C SER A 24 -14.97 2.07 -0.17
N ARG A 25 -16.11 2.06 0.51
CA ARG A 25 -17.20 3.03 0.27
C ARG A 25 -16.82 4.44 0.66
N GLY A 26 -15.97 4.59 1.68
CA GLY A 26 -15.51 5.90 2.14
C GLY A 26 -14.40 6.50 1.29
N LEU A 27 -13.80 5.73 0.39
CA LEU A 27 -12.69 6.18 -0.44
C LEU A 27 -13.21 7.04 -1.60
N THR A 28 -13.19 8.35 -1.39
CA THR A 28 -13.59 9.36 -2.37
C THR A 28 -12.52 10.44 -2.44
N HIS A 29 -12.49 11.20 -3.54
CA HIS A 29 -11.59 12.36 -3.67
C HIS A 29 -11.78 13.36 -2.53
N ARG A 30 -13.03 13.60 -2.18
CA ARG A 30 -13.38 14.54 -1.11
C ARG A 30 -12.88 14.07 0.27
N ALA A 31 -13.02 12.79 0.55
CA ALA A 31 -12.51 12.21 1.80
C ALA A 31 -10.98 12.29 1.87
N ILE A 32 -10.30 12.10 0.75
CA ILE A 32 -8.85 12.23 0.65
C ILE A 32 -8.43 13.67 0.94
N ASP A 33 -9.09 14.66 0.32
CA ASP A 33 -8.81 16.08 0.59
C ASP A 33 -8.96 16.40 2.07
N ALA A 34 -10.05 15.96 2.69
CA ALA A 34 -10.32 16.19 4.11
C ALA A 34 -9.24 15.55 5.01
N GLU A 35 -8.88 14.30 4.74
CA GLU A 35 -7.86 13.58 5.51
C GLU A 35 -6.48 14.22 5.35
N ALA A 36 -6.13 14.68 4.15
CA ALA A 36 -4.87 15.34 3.86
C ALA A 36 -4.83 16.81 4.34
N LYS A 37 -5.96 17.35 4.80
CA LYS A 37 -6.12 18.77 5.13
C LYS A 37 -5.77 19.66 3.94
N ALA A 38 -6.11 19.20 2.74
CA ALA A 38 -5.89 19.89 1.49
C ALA A 38 -7.16 20.66 1.05
N PRO A 39 -7.01 21.71 0.22
CA PRO A 39 -8.16 22.38 -0.37
C PRO A 39 -9.01 21.42 -1.19
N ARG A 40 -10.32 21.64 -1.18
CA ARG A 40 -11.28 20.86 -1.95
C ARG A 40 -10.92 20.88 -3.44
N GLY A 41 -10.89 19.70 -4.06
CA GLY A 41 -10.53 19.53 -5.46
C GLY A 41 -9.05 19.17 -5.69
N THR A 42 -8.22 19.18 -4.64
CA THR A 42 -6.80 18.82 -4.75
C THR A 42 -6.63 17.38 -5.22
N ALA A 43 -7.30 16.42 -4.58
CA ALA A 43 -7.19 15.01 -4.96
C ALA A 43 -7.63 14.77 -6.41
N SER A 44 -8.68 15.46 -6.87
CA SER A 44 -9.15 15.35 -8.24
C SER A 44 -8.13 15.84 -9.27
N ASN A 45 -7.26 16.79 -8.90
CA ASN A 45 -6.19 17.28 -9.76
C ASN A 45 -5.06 16.27 -9.90
N TYR A 46 -4.83 15.45 -8.89
CA TYR A 46 -3.75 14.45 -8.88
C TYR A 46 -4.20 13.08 -9.37
N PHE A 47 -5.46 12.71 -9.10
CA PHE A 47 -6.02 11.40 -9.44
C PHE A 47 -7.29 11.60 -10.26
N ALA A 48 -7.23 11.31 -11.55
CA ALA A 48 -8.36 11.51 -12.46
C ALA A 48 -9.52 10.55 -12.17
N SER A 49 -9.24 9.38 -11.63
CA SER A 49 -10.23 8.32 -11.41
C SER A 49 -9.97 7.56 -10.11
N ARG A 50 -10.96 6.75 -9.71
CA ARG A 50 -10.81 5.82 -8.60
C ARG A 50 -9.70 4.80 -8.87
N ASP A 51 -9.57 4.34 -10.09
CA ASP A 51 -8.51 3.39 -10.46
C ASP A 51 -7.13 3.98 -10.23
N GLU A 52 -6.93 5.26 -10.56
CA GLU A 52 -5.66 5.95 -10.26
C GLU A 52 -5.40 6.09 -8.76
N ILE A 53 -6.44 6.30 -7.96
CA ILE A 53 -6.33 6.31 -6.50
C ILE A 53 -5.86 4.95 -5.99
N ILE A 54 -6.46 3.88 -6.49
CA ILE A 54 -6.10 2.51 -6.09
C ILE A 54 -4.66 2.18 -6.48
N ASP A 55 -4.24 2.55 -7.69
CA ASP A 55 -2.85 2.37 -8.13
C ASP A 55 -1.86 3.12 -7.22
N ALA A 56 -2.20 4.35 -6.85
CA ALA A 56 -1.37 5.14 -5.93
C ALA A 56 -1.31 4.52 -4.53
N ILE A 57 -2.42 3.98 -4.03
CA ILE A 57 -2.47 3.26 -2.75
C ILE A 57 -1.57 2.02 -2.80
N LEU A 58 -1.66 1.22 -3.85
CA LEU A 58 -0.85 0.01 -4.02
C LEU A 58 0.64 0.34 -4.08
N LEU A 59 1.01 1.41 -4.77
CA LEU A 59 2.40 1.87 -4.80
C LEU A 59 2.90 2.22 -3.40
N ARG A 60 2.12 2.96 -2.63
CA ARG A 60 2.49 3.32 -1.25
C ARG A 60 2.57 2.11 -0.33
N ILE A 61 1.66 1.16 -0.48
CA ILE A 61 1.71 -0.11 0.27
C ILE A 61 3.00 -0.85 -0.03
N SER A 62 3.40 -0.95 -1.30
CA SER A 62 4.67 -1.57 -1.70
C SER A 62 5.86 -0.91 -1.03
N GLU A 63 5.93 0.42 -1.06
CA GLU A 63 7.04 1.17 -0.48
C GLU A 63 7.09 1.01 1.04
N ARG A 64 5.95 1.02 1.71
CA ARG A 64 5.86 0.97 3.17
C ARG A 64 5.99 -0.43 3.75
N LEU A 65 5.56 -1.46 3.03
CA LEU A 65 5.65 -2.87 3.46
C LEU A 65 6.86 -3.59 2.86
N GLN A 66 7.72 -2.88 2.15
CA GLN A 66 8.92 -3.45 1.55
C GLN A 66 9.84 -4.02 2.64
N PRO A 67 10.40 -5.22 2.43
CA PRO A 67 11.40 -5.76 3.33
C PRO A 67 12.63 -4.85 3.44
N ASP A 68 13.21 -4.77 4.62
CA ASP A 68 14.50 -4.11 4.81
C ASP A 68 15.59 -4.95 4.15
N PRO A 69 16.31 -4.40 3.14
CA PRO A 69 17.34 -5.15 2.42
C PRO A 69 18.46 -5.68 3.34
N ASP A 70 18.83 -4.93 4.38
CA ASP A 70 19.89 -5.34 5.29
C ASP A 70 19.45 -6.51 6.17
N ILE A 71 18.23 -6.48 6.67
CA ILE A 71 17.66 -7.60 7.45
C ILE A 71 17.56 -8.85 6.56
N HIS A 72 17.03 -8.71 5.35
CA HIS A 72 16.90 -9.83 4.43
C HIS A 72 18.25 -10.42 4.00
N ALA A 73 19.25 -9.57 3.76
CA ALA A 73 20.60 -10.02 3.44
C ALA A 73 21.21 -10.82 4.59
N ASP A 74 21.02 -10.39 5.84
CA ASP A 74 21.48 -11.13 7.02
C ASP A 74 20.76 -12.47 7.16
N LEU A 75 19.43 -12.49 7.02
CA LEU A 75 18.64 -13.71 7.10
C LEU A 75 19.01 -14.73 6.01
N ALA A 76 19.31 -14.24 4.80
CA ALA A 76 19.69 -15.10 3.68
C ALA A 76 21.00 -15.85 3.91
N GLN A 77 21.86 -15.39 4.82
CA GLN A 77 23.12 -16.03 5.17
C GLN A 77 22.99 -17.09 6.27
N ARG A 78 21.83 -17.15 6.93
CA ARG A 78 21.61 -18.11 8.02
C ARG A 78 21.26 -19.49 7.48
N PRO A 79 21.58 -20.57 8.22
CA PRO A 79 21.23 -21.92 7.79
C PRO A 79 19.72 -22.11 7.70
N PRO A 80 19.22 -22.86 6.70
CA PRO A 80 17.80 -23.14 6.57
C PRO A 80 17.28 -23.98 7.74
N GLY A 81 16.04 -23.71 8.15
CA GLY A 81 15.39 -24.41 9.24
C GLY A 81 14.24 -23.63 9.84
N VAL A 82 13.66 -24.18 10.90
CA VAL A 82 12.52 -23.61 11.61
C VAL A 82 12.84 -22.22 12.19
N GLU A 83 14.05 -22.05 12.70
CA GLU A 83 14.48 -20.76 13.29
C GLU A 83 14.51 -19.67 12.23
N LEU A 84 15.08 -19.94 11.06
CA LEU A 84 15.10 -18.99 9.95
C LEU A 84 13.67 -18.65 9.49
N PHE A 85 12.81 -19.65 9.38
CA PHE A 85 11.40 -19.45 9.04
C PHE A 85 10.70 -18.54 10.05
N ASN A 86 10.92 -18.76 11.33
CA ASN A 86 10.37 -17.91 12.39
C ASN A 86 10.87 -16.47 12.31
N GLU A 87 12.13 -16.24 11.96
CA GLU A 87 12.68 -14.90 11.80
C GLU A 87 12.01 -14.16 10.61
N TYR A 88 11.80 -14.84 9.49
CA TYR A 88 11.07 -14.26 8.36
C TYR A 88 9.62 -13.92 8.75
N LEU A 89 8.94 -14.78 9.49
CA LEU A 89 7.59 -14.51 9.97
C LEU A 89 7.55 -13.30 10.92
N ARG A 90 8.53 -13.20 11.83
CA ARG A 90 8.64 -12.05 12.72
C ARG A 90 8.82 -10.75 11.94
N ASP A 91 9.68 -10.75 10.94
CA ASP A 91 9.88 -9.58 10.08
C ASP A 91 8.59 -9.17 9.39
N ILE A 92 7.85 -10.12 8.82
CA ILE A 92 6.54 -9.86 8.19
C ILE A 92 5.57 -9.25 9.20
N VAL A 93 5.44 -9.84 10.39
CA VAL A 93 4.54 -9.35 11.43
C VAL A 93 4.92 -7.93 11.85
N HIS A 94 6.20 -7.67 12.05
CA HIS A 94 6.68 -6.32 12.40
C HIS A 94 6.31 -5.29 11.33
N ARG A 95 6.58 -5.59 10.07
CA ARG A 95 6.23 -4.67 8.97
C ARG A 95 4.74 -4.37 8.92
N LEU A 96 3.90 -5.38 9.10
CA LEU A 96 2.45 -5.22 9.10
C LEU A 96 1.96 -4.43 10.32
N THR A 97 2.53 -4.66 11.49
CA THR A 97 2.13 -3.97 12.72
C THR A 97 2.63 -2.53 12.76
N ASP A 98 3.83 -2.27 12.25
CA ASP A 98 4.39 -0.93 12.17
C ASP A 98 3.69 -0.06 11.10
N ASN A 99 3.05 -0.70 10.11
CA ASN A 99 2.31 -0.04 9.04
C ASN A 99 0.85 -0.51 9.02
N ARG A 100 0.19 -0.40 10.16
CA ARG A 100 -1.16 -0.92 10.36
C ARG A 100 -2.17 -0.42 9.34
N ASP A 101 -2.17 0.87 9.03
CA ASP A 101 -3.07 1.46 8.04
C ASP A 101 -2.85 0.88 6.64
N ALA A 102 -1.60 0.71 6.22
CA ALA A 102 -1.26 0.09 4.94
C ALA A 102 -1.71 -1.38 4.88
N ALA A 103 -1.53 -2.13 5.97
CA ALA A 103 -1.97 -3.51 6.07
C ALA A 103 -3.49 -3.64 5.96
N ILE A 104 -4.23 -2.80 6.69
CA ILE A 104 -5.70 -2.79 6.65
C ILE A 104 -6.19 -2.37 5.27
N ALA A 105 -5.59 -1.34 4.67
CA ALA A 105 -5.94 -0.90 3.32
C ALA A 105 -5.76 -2.04 2.30
N LEU A 106 -4.70 -2.83 2.41
CA LEU A 106 -4.48 -3.98 1.55
C LEU A 106 -5.59 -5.03 1.70
N PHE A 107 -6.00 -5.32 2.92
CA PHE A 107 -7.14 -6.23 3.16
C PHE A 107 -8.44 -5.69 2.58
N GLU A 108 -8.71 -4.41 2.73
CA GLU A 108 -9.87 -3.76 2.12
C GLU A 108 -9.87 -3.90 0.60
N LEU A 109 -8.73 -3.70 -0.05
CA LEU A 109 -8.61 -3.89 -1.50
C LEU A 109 -8.82 -5.35 -1.91
N ARG A 110 -8.36 -6.30 -1.12
CA ARG A 110 -8.60 -7.73 -1.38
C ARG A 110 -10.08 -8.07 -1.30
N LEU A 111 -10.80 -7.51 -0.33
CA LEU A 111 -12.25 -7.69 -0.23
C LEU A 111 -12.98 -7.03 -1.39
N GLU A 112 -12.59 -5.83 -1.78
CA GLU A 112 -13.16 -5.14 -2.94
C GLU A 112 -12.93 -5.92 -4.24
N ALA A 113 -11.76 -6.54 -4.39
CA ALA A 113 -11.41 -7.36 -5.54
C ALA A 113 -12.39 -8.53 -5.78
N THR A 114 -13.00 -9.05 -4.74
CA THR A 114 -14.02 -10.12 -4.86
C THR A 114 -15.28 -9.65 -5.58
N ARG A 115 -15.50 -8.34 -5.65
CA ARG A 115 -16.71 -7.72 -6.20
C ARG A 115 -16.43 -6.87 -7.43
N ARG A 116 -15.19 -6.44 -7.65
CA ARG A 116 -14.80 -5.54 -8.74
C ARG A 116 -13.61 -6.10 -9.52
N PRO A 117 -13.84 -6.56 -10.75
CA PRO A 117 -12.77 -7.16 -11.57
C PRO A 117 -11.57 -6.25 -11.80
N ARG A 118 -11.76 -4.94 -11.92
CA ARG A 118 -10.65 -3.99 -12.11
C ARG A 118 -9.72 -3.94 -10.90
N VAL A 119 -10.26 -4.04 -9.70
CA VAL A 119 -9.45 -4.09 -8.47
C VAL A 119 -8.68 -5.41 -8.41
N ALA A 120 -9.31 -6.51 -8.80
CA ALA A 120 -8.64 -7.81 -8.88
C ALA A 120 -7.47 -7.79 -9.87
N GLU A 121 -7.64 -7.15 -11.02
CA GLU A 121 -6.58 -6.99 -12.02
C GLU A 121 -5.42 -6.15 -11.47
N ALA A 122 -5.73 -5.02 -10.83
CA ALA A 122 -4.73 -4.14 -10.23
C ALA A 122 -3.91 -4.87 -9.16
N LEU A 123 -4.56 -5.62 -8.28
CA LEU A 123 -3.89 -6.42 -7.25
C LEU A 123 -3.03 -7.53 -7.85
N THR A 124 -3.51 -8.19 -8.90
CA THR A 124 -2.76 -9.24 -9.59
C THR A 124 -1.49 -8.68 -10.23
N THR A 125 -1.60 -7.56 -10.93
CA THR A 125 -0.47 -6.87 -11.54
C THR A 125 0.54 -6.43 -10.48
N TRP A 126 0.05 -5.82 -9.42
CA TRP A 126 0.87 -5.37 -8.29
C TRP A 126 1.63 -6.52 -7.63
N ARG A 127 0.96 -7.63 -7.36
CA ARG A 127 1.57 -8.82 -6.75
C ARG A 127 2.64 -9.43 -7.65
N ARG A 128 2.38 -9.52 -8.95
CA ARG A 128 3.35 -10.05 -9.93
C ARG A 128 4.60 -9.18 -10.02
N ALA A 129 4.44 -7.87 -10.00
CA ALA A 129 5.57 -6.93 -9.99
C ALA A 129 6.42 -7.11 -8.74
N GLY A 130 5.80 -7.31 -7.57
CA GLY A 130 6.49 -7.60 -6.32
C GLY A 130 7.29 -8.90 -6.37
N LEU A 131 6.69 -9.96 -6.89
CA LEU A 131 7.37 -11.25 -7.04
C LEU A 131 8.55 -11.19 -8.01
N GLN A 132 8.46 -10.40 -9.07
CA GLN A 132 9.57 -10.21 -10.00
C GLN A 132 10.73 -9.42 -9.38
N ALA A 133 10.44 -8.52 -8.47
CA ALA A 133 11.47 -7.75 -7.77
C ALA A 133 12.26 -8.62 -6.77
N ASP A 134 11.68 -9.72 -6.30
CA ASP A 134 12.31 -10.64 -5.35
C ASP A 134 13.18 -11.73 -6.03
N ILE A 135 13.16 -11.77 -7.34
CA ILE A 135 13.96 -12.68 -8.16
C ILE A 135 15.21 -11.95 -8.71
#